data_7bf94de46f0f83a83ec21da7070f537d
#
_entry.id   7bf94de46f0f83a83ec21da7070f537d
#
_cell.length_a   1.000
_cell.length_b   1.000
_cell.length_c   1.000
_cell.angle_alpha   90.00
_cell.angle_beta   90.00
_cell.angle_gamma   90.00
#
_symmetry.space_group_name_H-M   'P 1'
#
loop_
_entity.id
_entity.type
_entity.pdbx_description
1 polymer ?
#
loop_
_entity_poly.entity_id
_entity_poly.type
_entity_poly.pdbx_seq_one_letter_code
_entity_poly.pdbx_strand_id
1 'polypeptide(L)'
;MNDGFNDDKGRSVIKANDTQTGNLIINGYNGVWGTDHDDGSQFQNDAGNFFIFGGCKNYLGNHKQCVDNVILYPGTSGRSAGGHRCQTDDNGVFAEQFYVGNTCATEDGRILDFSGCNPTNVNTTAYRTAMNTYFVDSSSTLQGPCESGTWAEWQALGQDIGSIVALTPSVATLISLGAAKVLGD
;
A
#
# COMPACT_ATOMS: atom_id res chain seq x y z
N MET A 1 13.88 -16.11 -21.77
CA MET A 1 15.37 -16.04 -21.80
C MET A 1 15.81 -15.68 -20.39
N ASN A 2 16.68 -16.48 -19.82
CA ASN A 2 17.31 -16.08 -18.56
C ASN A 2 18.44 -15.10 -18.93
N ASP A 3 18.30 -13.84 -18.60
CA ASP A 3 19.24 -12.78 -18.94
C ASP A 3 20.50 -12.77 -18.01
N GLY A 4 20.61 -13.77 -17.15
CA GLY A 4 21.71 -13.88 -16.18
C GLY A 4 21.54 -13.02 -14.91
N PHE A 5 20.49 -12.20 -14.85
CA PHE A 5 20.19 -11.36 -13.70
C PHE A 5 19.06 -11.91 -12.82
N ASN A 6 18.34 -12.91 -13.30
CA ASN A 6 17.27 -13.56 -12.58
C ASN A 6 17.62 -15.01 -12.24
N ASP A 7 17.14 -15.49 -11.11
CA ASP A 7 17.19 -16.92 -10.78
C ASP A 7 16.20 -17.72 -11.64
N ASP A 8 16.19 -19.05 -11.47
CA ASP A 8 15.30 -19.98 -12.20
C ASP A 8 13.79 -19.74 -11.92
N LYS A 9 13.46 -18.88 -10.94
CA LYS A 9 12.10 -18.46 -10.59
C LYS A 9 11.79 -17.04 -11.08
N GLY A 10 12.66 -16.45 -11.87
CA GLY A 10 12.49 -15.09 -12.38
C GLY A 10 12.80 -13.97 -11.36
N ARG A 11 13.41 -14.33 -10.21
CA ARG A 11 13.76 -13.32 -9.19
C ARG A 11 15.15 -12.76 -9.48
N SER A 12 15.30 -11.45 -9.27
CA SER A 12 16.60 -10.80 -9.41
C SER A 12 17.64 -11.43 -8.49
N VAL A 13 18.80 -11.75 -9.03
CA VAL A 13 19.98 -12.17 -8.26
C VAL A 13 20.73 -10.98 -7.67
N ILE A 14 20.46 -9.77 -8.17
CA ILE A 14 21.01 -8.51 -7.65
C ILE A 14 19.99 -7.93 -6.67
N LYS A 15 20.29 -8.07 -5.38
CA LYS A 15 19.43 -7.57 -4.30
C LYS A 15 19.83 -6.15 -3.92
N ALA A 16 19.53 -5.20 -4.79
CA ALA A 16 19.74 -3.78 -4.54
C ALA A 16 18.39 -3.07 -4.51
N ASN A 17 18.05 -2.44 -3.39
CA ASN A 17 16.82 -1.66 -3.29
C ASN A 17 16.93 -0.37 -4.08
N ASP A 18 15.95 -0.12 -4.93
CA ASP A 18 15.67 1.20 -5.47
C ASP A 18 14.72 1.90 -4.47
N THR A 19 15.17 3.01 -3.91
CA THR A 19 14.46 3.67 -2.81
C THR A 19 14.02 5.07 -3.19
N GLN A 20 12.74 5.32 -3.04
CA GLN A 20 12.15 6.66 -3.12
C GLN A 20 11.78 7.11 -1.70
N THR A 21 12.40 8.19 -1.23
CA THR A 21 12.18 8.65 0.14
C THR A 21 12.11 10.17 0.25
N GLY A 22 11.33 10.65 1.22
CA GLY A 22 11.23 12.08 1.54
C GLY A 22 10.54 12.91 0.45
N ASN A 23 9.70 12.30 -0.38
CA ASN A 23 9.04 13.00 -1.47
C ASN A 23 7.62 13.42 -1.09
N LEU A 24 7.21 14.61 -1.56
CA LEU A 24 5.81 14.97 -1.65
C LEU A 24 5.30 14.61 -3.05
N ILE A 25 4.35 13.70 -3.13
CA ILE A 25 3.77 13.20 -4.38
C ILE A 25 2.28 13.54 -4.41
N ILE A 26 1.91 14.47 -5.28
CA ILE A 26 0.51 14.88 -5.47
C ILE A 26 0.07 14.39 -6.83
N ASN A 27 -0.85 13.42 -6.83
CA ASN A 27 -1.39 12.86 -8.05
C ASN A 27 -2.73 13.50 -8.39
N GLY A 28 -2.69 14.63 -9.08
CA GLY A 28 -3.91 15.39 -9.43
C GLY A 28 -4.57 15.04 -10.76
N TYR A 29 -3.94 14.22 -11.61
CA TYR A 29 -4.36 14.19 -13.02
C TYR A 29 -5.20 13.00 -13.47
N ASN A 30 -5.14 11.84 -12.90
CA ASN A 30 -5.97 10.71 -13.32
C ASN A 30 -6.36 9.76 -12.19
N GLY A 31 -6.09 10.12 -10.94
CA GLY A 31 -6.47 9.29 -9.80
C GLY A 31 -5.86 7.89 -9.91
N VAL A 32 -4.67 7.80 -10.46
CA VAL A 32 -3.97 6.54 -10.55
C VAL A 32 -3.06 6.40 -9.33
N TRP A 33 -2.02 5.66 -9.39
CA TRP A 33 -1.14 5.37 -8.27
C TRP A 33 -0.16 6.51 -8.02
N GLY A 34 0.27 6.69 -6.79
CA GLY A 34 1.34 7.62 -6.45
C GLY A 34 2.69 7.11 -6.93
N THR A 35 2.94 5.82 -6.72
CA THR A 35 4.03 5.06 -7.34
C THR A 35 3.47 3.84 -8.04
N ASP A 36 4.10 3.41 -9.11
CA ASP A 36 3.68 2.29 -9.93
C ASP A 36 4.85 1.34 -10.19
N HIS A 37 4.94 0.30 -9.40
CA HIS A 37 5.96 -0.73 -9.53
C HIS A 37 5.39 -1.90 -10.33
N ASP A 38 5.38 -1.75 -11.63
CA ASP A 38 4.69 -2.63 -12.58
C ASP A 38 5.57 -3.76 -13.12
N ASP A 39 4.96 -4.66 -13.87
CA ASP A 39 5.56 -5.71 -14.69
C ASP A 39 6.66 -6.54 -14.00
N GLY A 40 6.44 -6.89 -12.73
CA GLY A 40 7.35 -7.77 -12.01
C GLY A 40 8.63 -7.12 -11.53
N SER A 41 8.67 -5.77 -11.44
CA SER A 41 9.76 -5.04 -10.79
C SER A 41 10.04 -5.57 -9.38
N GLN A 42 11.29 -5.50 -8.94
CA GLN A 42 11.72 -6.11 -7.69
C GLN A 42 12.59 -5.14 -6.89
N PHE A 43 12.63 -5.33 -5.58
CA PHE A 43 13.46 -4.54 -4.67
C PHE A 43 13.13 -3.04 -4.71
N GLN A 44 11.86 -2.70 -4.84
CA GLN A 44 11.36 -1.33 -4.79
C GLN A 44 11.01 -0.95 -3.36
N ASN A 45 11.37 0.24 -2.93
CA ASN A 45 11.11 0.72 -1.59
C ASN A 45 10.60 2.17 -1.60
N ASP A 46 9.31 2.33 -1.33
CA ASP A 46 8.70 3.63 -1.09
C ASP A 46 8.66 3.89 0.41
N ALA A 47 9.55 4.73 0.92
CA ALA A 47 9.73 4.93 2.35
C ALA A 47 9.69 6.40 2.78
N GLY A 48 8.89 6.72 3.80
CA GLY A 48 8.89 8.07 4.37
C GLY A 48 8.42 9.16 3.40
N ASN A 49 7.52 8.84 2.48
CA ASN A 49 6.96 9.80 1.54
C ASN A 49 5.60 10.33 2.01
N PHE A 50 5.19 11.43 1.44
CA PHE A 50 3.87 12.01 1.60
C PHE A 50 3.11 11.97 0.27
N PHE A 51 2.09 11.12 0.19
CA PHE A 51 1.20 10.99 -0.96
C PHE A 51 -0.13 11.70 -0.72
N ILE A 52 -0.60 12.43 -1.72
CA ILE A 52 -1.94 13.02 -1.76
C ILE A 52 -2.61 12.58 -3.06
N PHE A 53 -3.79 11.97 -2.97
CA PHE A 53 -4.56 11.43 -4.09
C PHE A 53 -3.86 10.29 -4.86
N GLY A 54 -3.07 9.51 -4.17
CA GLY A 54 -2.41 8.34 -4.71
C GLY A 54 -1.81 7.51 -3.59
N GLY A 55 -1.41 6.29 -3.88
CA GLY A 55 -0.77 5.37 -2.94
C GLY A 55 0.28 4.52 -3.64
N CYS A 56 0.77 3.51 -2.96
CA CYS A 56 1.72 2.55 -3.51
C CYS A 56 0.97 1.51 -4.36
N LYS A 57 1.43 1.28 -5.59
CA LYS A 57 0.98 0.13 -6.39
C LYS A 57 2.13 -0.83 -6.63
N ASN A 58 1.85 -2.09 -6.42
CA ASN A 58 2.73 -3.19 -6.76
C ASN A 58 2.01 -4.12 -7.73
N TYR A 59 2.67 -4.49 -8.82
CA TYR A 59 2.15 -5.45 -9.78
C TYR A 59 3.22 -6.48 -10.10
N LEU A 60 2.92 -7.75 -9.79
CA LEU A 60 3.89 -8.84 -9.92
C LEU A 60 5.22 -8.58 -9.16
N GLY A 61 6.20 -9.40 -9.35
CA GLY A 61 7.53 -9.24 -8.73
C GLY A 61 7.56 -9.56 -7.24
N ASN A 62 8.62 -9.15 -6.57
CA ASN A 62 8.82 -9.44 -5.13
C ASN A 62 9.71 -8.39 -4.45
N HIS A 63 9.80 -8.45 -3.11
CA HIS A 63 10.60 -7.53 -2.30
C HIS A 63 10.23 -6.06 -2.52
N LYS A 64 8.94 -5.76 -2.58
CA LYS A 64 8.45 -4.40 -2.68
C LYS A 64 7.96 -3.93 -1.32
N GLN A 65 8.29 -2.70 -0.98
CA GLN A 65 8.01 -2.14 0.32
C GLN A 65 7.34 -0.78 0.17
N CYS A 66 6.24 -0.61 0.87
CA CYS A 66 5.61 0.67 1.11
C CYS A 66 5.62 0.87 2.63
N VAL A 67 6.60 1.64 3.12
CA VAL A 67 6.86 1.71 4.55
C VAL A 67 6.95 3.14 5.05
N ASP A 68 6.36 3.38 6.22
CA ASP A 68 6.46 4.66 6.93
C ASP A 68 5.99 5.88 6.12
N ASN A 69 5.08 5.71 5.18
CA ASN A 69 4.53 6.80 4.37
C ASN A 69 3.28 7.41 5.03
N VAL A 70 2.97 8.65 4.67
CA VAL A 70 1.66 9.26 4.89
C VAL A 70 0.93 9.31 3.56
N ILE A 71 -0.27 8.73 3.50
CA ILE A 71 -1.06 8.56 2.28
C ILE A 71 -2.45 9.11 2.52
N LEU A 72 -2.82 10.17 1.82
CA LEU A 72 -4.09 10.86 2.02
C LEU A 72 -4.98 10.72 0.79
N TYR A 73 -6.20 10.26 1.05
CA TYR A 73 -7.30 10.24 0.09
C TYR A 73 -6.96 9.57 -1.25
N PRO A 74 -6.36 8.38 -1.22
CA PRO A 74 -6.15 7.66 -2.47
C PRO A 74 -7.51 7.33 -3.07
N GLY A 75 -7.72 7.62 -4.34
CA GLY A 75 -8.86 7.13 -5.08
C GLY A 75 -10.17 7.89 -5.01
N THR A 76 -10.18 9.14 -4.58
CA THR A 76 -11.41 9.97 -4.52
C THR A 76 -11.97 10.37 -5.89
N SER A 77 -11.34 10.08 -6.98
CA SER A 77 -11.66 10.61 -8.30
C SER A 77 -12.62 9.77 -9.15
N GLY A 78 -13.45 8.92 -8.56
CA GLY A 78 -14.63 8.35 -9.25
C GLY A 78 -14.41 7.60 -10.58
N ARG A 79 -13.19 7.29 -10.94
CA ARG A 79 -12.87 6.60 -12.19
C ARG A 79 -12.36 5.20 -11.91
N SER A 80 -13.15 4.26 -12.39
CA SER A 80 -12.94 2.81 -12.44
C SER A 80 -12.92 2.06 -11.11
N ALA A 81 -13.61 0.94 -11.10
CA ALA A 81 -13.81 0.02 -10.01
C ALA A 81 -12.54 -0.78 -9.62
N GLY A 82 -11.38 -0.33 -10.00
CA GLY A 82 -10.09 -0.93 -9.75
C GLY A 82 -9.14 0.03 -9.06
N GLY A 83 -9.47 0.38 -7.87
CA GLY A 83 -8.57 0.63 -6.81
C GLY A 83 -7.56 1.74 -6.86
N HIS A 84 -7.91 2.84 -6.30
CA HIS A 84 -6.95 3.76 -5.74
C HIS A 84 -6.99 3.55 -4.24
N ARG A 85 -6.02 2.87 -3.71
CA ARG A 85 -5.90 2.53 -2.29
C ARG A 85 -4.56 2.98 -1.76
N CYS A 86 -4.39 2.90 -0.47
CA CYS A 86 -3.10 3.17 0.15
C CYS A 86 -2.04 2.19 -0.35
N GLN A 87 -2.44 0.95 -0.55
CA GLN A 87 -1.69 -0.02 -1.36
C GLN A 87 -2.64 -0.77 -2.27
N THR A 88 -2.25 -0.91 -3.52
CA THR A 88 -2.87 -1.79 -4.50
C THR A 88 -1.87 -2.87 -4.90
N ASP A 89 -2.31 -4.13 -4.93
CA ASP A 89 -1.52 -5.22 -5.48
C ASP A 89 -2.37 -6.05 -6.42
N ASP A 90 -2.00 -6.02 -7.66
CA ASP A 90 -2.65 -6.82 -8.69
C ASP A 90 -1.95 -8.18 -8.77
N ASN A 91 -2.55 -9.18 -8.18
CA ASN A 91 -2.15 -10.60 -8.19
C ASN A 91 -1.46 -11.15 -6.95
N GLY A 92 -1.83 -10.77 -5.77
CA GLY A 92 -1.64 -11.36 -4.43
C GLY A 92 -0.81 -12.63 -4.20
N VAL A 93 -0.01 -13.05 -5.17
CA VAL A 93 0.64 -14.38 -5.20
C VAL A 93 2.15 -14.27 -5.00
N PHE A 94 2.71 -13.06 -4.95
CA PHE A 94 4.15 -12.90 -5.01
C PHE A 94 4.77 -12.57 -3.66
N ALA A 95 5.93 -13.14 -3.47
CA ALA A 95 6.61 -13.22 -2.21
C ALA A 95 7.19 -11.88 -1.75
N GLU A 96 7.06 -11.62 -0.46
CA GLU A 96 7.80 -10.60 0.25
C GLU A 96 7.42 -9.16 -0.13
N GLN A 97 6.15 -8.86 0.04
CA GLN A 97 5.66 -7.50 -0.04
C GLN A 97 5.31 -6.97 1.35
N PHE A 98 5.70 -5.73 1.62
CA PHE A 98 5.57 -5.13 2.95
C PHE A 98 4.81 -3.80 2.87
N TYR A 99 3.78 -3.70 3.69
CA TYR A 99 3.06 -2.47 3.94
C TYR A 99 3.04 -2.21 5.45
N VAL A 100 4.02 -1.45 5.94
CA VAL A 100 4.31 -1.37 7.37
C VAL A 100 4.54 0.06 7.83
N GLY A 101 3.96 0.43 8.96
CA GLY A 101 4.18 1.72 9.59
C GLY A 101 3.56 2.92 8.87
N ASN A 102 2.68 2.68 7.89
CA ASN A 102 2.09 3.76 7.12
C ASN A 102 0.92 4.41 7.87
N THR A 103 0.71 5.68 7.60
CA THR A 103 -0.51 6.40 7.96
C THR A 103 -1.35 6.58 6.70
N CYS A 104 -2.56 6.06 6.68
CA CYS A 104 -3.46 6.16 5.54
C CYS A 104 -4.80 6.74 5.94
N ALA A 105 -5.26 7.78 5.25
CA ALA A 105 -6.60 8.34 5.40
C ALA A 105 -7.43 8.09 4.14
N THR A 106 -8.60 7.44 4.31
CA THR A 106 -9.52 7.09 3.23
C THR A 106 -10.94 7.53 3.53
N GLU A 107 -11.70 7.88 2.51
CA GLU A 107 -13.11 8.27 2.63
C GLU A 107 -14.05 7.08 2.67
N ASP A 108 -13.73 5.98 2.00
CA ASP A 108 -14.62 4.84 1.80
C ASP A 108 -14.30 3.61 2.66
N GLY A 109 -13.33 3.70 3.53
CA GLY A 109 -12.89 2.58 4.40
C GLY A 109 -12.11 1.48 3.68
N ARG A 110 -11.82 1.64 2.40
CA ARG A 110 -10.98 0.72 1.64
C ARG A 110 -9.54 1.20 1.66
N ILE A 111 -8.68 0.45 2.30
CA ILE A 111 -7.30 0.83 2.51
C ILE A 111 -6.37 0.09 1.56
N LEU A 112 -6.61 -1.20 1.43
CA LEU A 112 -5.81 -2.11 0.63
C LEU A 112 -6.71 -2.74 -0.42
N ASP A 113 -6.18 -2.94 -1.62
CA ASP A 113 -6.85 -3.65 -2.70
C ASP A 113 -5.89 -4.67 -3.28
N PHE A 114 -6.24 -5.94 -3.15
CA PHE A 114 -5.47 -7.05 -3.68
C PHE A 114 -6.33 -7.82 -4.66
N SER A 115 -6.17 -7.54 -5.94
CA SER A 115 -6.98 -8.19 -6.96
C SER A 115 -6.74 -9.70 -7.00
N GLY A 116 -7.80 -10.45 -7.17
CA GLY A 116 -7.75 -11.91 -7.16
C GLY A 116 -7.48 -12.55 -5.79
N CYS A 117 -7.43 -11.75 -4.74
CA CYS A 117 -7.27 -12.23 -3.38
C CYS A 117 -8.59 -12.73 -2.82
N ASN A 118 -8.48 -13.83 -2.10
CA ASN A 118 -9.58 -14.34 -1.29
C ASN A 118 -8.98 -14.79 0.06
N PRO A 119 -9.67 -14.62 1.19
CA PRO A 119 -9.12 -14.95 2.51
C PRO A 119 -8.58 -16.37 2.66
N THR A 120 -9.01 -17.29 1.79
CA THR A 120 -8.58 -18.70 1.82
C THR A 120 -7.32 -18.97 0.99
N ASN A 121 -6.90 -18.06 0.11
CA ASN A 121 -5.76 -18.23 -0.78
C ASN A 121 -4.64 -17.20 -0.59
N VAL A 122 -4.80 -16.27 0.34
CA VAL A 122 -3.74 -15.30 0.65
C VAL A 122 -2.51 -16.03 1.16
N ASN A 123 -1.42 -15.83 0.50
CA ASN A 123 -0.12 -16.29 1.00
C ASN A 123 0.36 -15.32 2.08
N THR A 124 -0.03 -15.58 3.33
CA THR A 124 0.29 -14.72 4.48
C THR A 124 1.79 -14.69 4.81
N THR A 125 2.58 -15.57 4.23
CA THR A 125 4.04 -15.51 4.36
C THR A 125 4.68 -14.60 3.31
N ALA A 126 3.98 -14.33 2.21
CA ALA A 126 4.41 -13.47 1.15
C ALA A 126 4.01 -12.00 1.38
N TYR A 127 3.00 -11.79 2.21
CA TYR A 127 2.46 -10.48 2.55
C TYR A 127 2.66 -10.17 4.03
N ARG A 128 3.12 -8.98 4.31
CA ARG A 128 3.16 -8.46 5.67
C ARG A 128 2.60 -7.05 5.72
N THR A 129 1.48 -6.92 6.41
CA THR A 129 0.95 -5.64 6.85
C THR A 129 1.05 -5.55 8.36
N ALA A 130 1.52 -4.43 8.90
CA ALA A 130 1.66 -4.24 10.33
C ALA A 130 1.87 -2.77 10.73
N MET A 131 1.57 -2.43 11.97
CA MET A 131 1.91 -1.14 12.58
C MET A 131 1.37 0.08 11.83
N ASN A 132 0.32 -0.09 11.05
CA ASN A 132 -0.27 0.99 10.28
C ASN A 132 -1.28 1.80 11.10
N THR A 133 -1.46 3.05 10.74
CA THR A 133 -2.54 3.89 11.25
C THR A 133 -3.52 4.17 10.13
N TYR A 134 -4.77 3.76 10.32
CA TYR A 134 -5.84 3.93 9.36
C TYR A 134 -6.86 4.94 9.86
N PHE A 135 -7.04 6.02 9.12
CA PHE A 135 -8.06 7.01 9.36
C PHE A 135 -9.24 6.77 8.42
N VAL A 136 -10.42 6.62 8.99
CA VAL A 136 -11.66 6.38 8.24
C VAL A 136 -12.74 7.34 8.70
N ASP A 137 -13.64 7.70 7.82
CA ASP A 137 -14.78 8.55 8.18
C ASP A 137 -15.77 7.82 9.09
N SER A 138 -16.50 8.56 9.89
CA SER A 138 -17.44 8.00 10.86
C SER A 138 -18.58 7.18 10.24
N SER A 139 -18.84 7.37 8.95
CA SER A 139 -19.84 6.64 8.17
C SER A 139 -19.26 5.40 7.47
N SER A 140 -17.93 5.24 7.50
CA SER A 140 -17.24 4.17 6.78
C SER A 140 -16.86 3.03 7.72
N THR A 141 -16.96 1.82 7.20
CA THR A 141 -16.46 0.61 7.88
C THR A 141 -15.20 0.14 7.16
N LEU A 142 -14.17 -0.15 7.94
CA LEU A 142 -12.93 -0.68 7.39
C LEU A 142 -13.20 -2.03 6.73
N GLN A 143 -12.79 -2.16 5.49
CA GLN A 143 -12.96 -3.38 4.70
C GLN A 143 -11.65 -4.17 4.67
N GLY A 144 -11.77 -5.48 4.57
CA GLY A 144 -10.62 -6.34 4.29
C GLY A 144 -10.09 -6.09 2.87
N PRO A 145 -8.81 -6.38 2.62
CA PRO A 145 -8.19 -6.12 1.32
C PRO A 145 -8.65 -7.06 0.20
N CYS A 146 -9.28 -8.17 0.56
CA CYS A 146 -9.79 -9.13 -0.40
C CYS A 146 -11.27 -8.86 -0.71
N GLU A 147 -11.70 -9.07 -1.95
CA GLU A 147 -13.03 -8.72 -2.47
C GLU A 147 -14.22 -9.19 -1.62
N SER A 148 -14.06 -10.27 -0.87
CA SER A 148 -15.10 -10.84 -0.02
C SER A 148 -14.75 -10.91 1.46
N GLY A 149 -13.61 -10.36 1.86
CA GLY A 149 -13.09 -10.47 3.22
C GLY A 149 -13.49 -9.29 4.10
N THR A 150 -13.71 -9.57 5.37
CA THR A 150 -13.84 -8.55 6.40
C THR A 150 -12.46 -8.18 6.95
N TRP A 151 -12.36 -7.02 7.57
CA TRP A 151 -11.15 -6.62 8.31
C TRP A 151 -10.77 -7.61 9.40
N ALA A 152 -11.76 -8.17 10.11
CA ALA A 152 -11.52 -9.15 11.17
C ALA A 152 -10.92 -10.46 10.62
N GLU A 153 -11.38 -10.92 9.46
CA GLU A 153 -10.78 -12.08 8.79
C GLU A 153 -9.34 -11.82 8.37
N TRP A 154 -9.05 -10.63 7.88
CA TRP A 154 -7.69 -10.21 7.55
C TRP A 154 -6.76 -10.24 8.77
N GLN A 155 -7.21 -9.69 9.89
CA GLN A 155 -6.45 -9.75 11.15
C GLN A 155 -6.28 -11.17 11.68
N ALA A 156 -7.28 -12.03 11.50
CA ALA A 156 -7.18 -13.45 11.90
C ALA A 156 -6.11 -14.22 11.13
N LEU A 157 -5.70 -13.73 9.95
CA LEU A 157 -4.56 -14.25 9.20
C LEU A 157 -3.19 -13.77 9.73
N GLY A 158 -3.17 -13.03 10.83
CA GLY A 158 -1.94 -12.48 11.40
C GLY A 158 -1.44 -11.21 10.72
N GLN A 159 -2.28 -10.59 9.92
CA GLN A 159 -1.98 -9.31 9.25
C GLN A 159 -2.40 -8.12 10.13
N ASP A 160 -1.82 -6.98 9.86
CA ASP A 160 -2.06 -5.72 10.58
C ASP A 160 -1.90 -5.81 12.11
N ILE A 161 -0.97 -6.62 12.55
CA ILE A 161 -0.58 -6.67 13.97
C ILE A 161 -0.05 -5.30 14.39
N GLY A 162 -0.60 -4.76 15.46
CA GLY A 162 -0.24 -3.45 16.00
C GLY A 162 -0.77 -2.27 15.19
N SER A 163 -1.55 -2.52 14.14
CA SER A 163 -2.23 -1.45 13.41
C SER A 163 -3.42 -0.91 14.20
N ILE A 164 -3.68 0.39 14.04
CA ILE A 164 -4.79 1.08 14.69
C ILE A 164 -5.74 1.68 13.66
N VAL A 165 -7.02 1.71 14.02
CA VAL A 165 -8.08 2.37 13.24
C VAL A 165 -8.64 3.51 14.08
N ALA A 166 -8.74 4.69 13.50
CA ALA A 166 -9.25 5.87 14.18
C ALA A 166 -10.11 6.73 13.23
N LEU A 167 -10.89 7.61 13.79
CA LEU A 167 -11.63 8.60 13.00
C LEU A 167 -10.67 9.58 12.34
N THR A 168 -11.01 9.95 11.11
CA THR A 168 -10.25 10.93 10.32
C THR A 168 -10.17 12.26 11.07
N PRO A 169 -8.96 12.73 11.41
CA PRO A 169 -8.77 14.02 12.04
C PRO A 169 -8.97 15.17 11.03
N SER A 170 -8.78 16.39 11.45
CA SER A 170 -8.88 17.54 10.54
C SER A 170 -7.87 17.43 9.38
N VAL A 171 -8.23 17.97 8.23
CA VAL A 171 -7.32 18.05 7.07
C VAL A 171 -5.98 18.72 7.44
N ALA A 172 -6.03 19.76 8.27
CA ALA A 172 -4.81 20.44 8.74
C ALA A 172 -3.89 19.49 9.52
N THR A 173 -4.47 18.64 10.38
CA THR A 173 -3.71 17.61 11.11
C THR A 173 -3.08 16.60 10.15
N LEU A 174 -3.84 16.11 9.16
CA LEU A 174 -3.34 15.17 8.17
C LEU A 174 -2.19 15.76 7.34
N ILE A 175 -2.34 17.00 6.90
CA ILE A 175 -1.28 17.70 6.16
C ILE A 175 -0.02 17.87 7.04
N SER A 176 -0.19 18.20 8.32
CA SER A 176 0.95 18.30 9.24
C SER A 176 1.69 16.98 9.42
N LEU A 177 0.96 15.86 9.51
CA LEU A 177 1.57 14.51 9.57
C LEU A 177 2.41 14.22 8.32
N GLY A 178 1.89 14.56 7.14
CA GLY A 178 2.61 14.36 5.89
C GLY A 178 3.80 15.31 5.74
N ALA A 179 3.64 16.58 6.13
CA ALA A 179 4.73 17.56 6.08
C ALA A 179 5.90 17.14 6.98
N ALA A 180 5.63 16.67 8.20
CA ALA A 180 6.66 16.16 9.10
C ALA A 180 7.49 15.03 8.47
N LYS A 181 6.87 14.16 7.68
CA LYS A 181 7.58 13.09 6.97
C LYS A 181 8.61 13.58 5.96
N VAL A 182 8.30 14.64 5.22
CA VAL A 182 9.17 15.12 4.13
C VAL A 182 10.09 16.27 4.55
N LEU A 183 9.76 16.98 5.61
CA LEU A 183 10.57 18.09 6.12
C LEU A 183 11.50 17.67 7.26
N GLY A 184 11.26 16.54 7.89
CA GLY A 184 12.12 16.00 8.94
C GLY A 184 11.94 16.67 10.30
N ASP A 185 10.73 17.12 10.61
CA ASP A 185 10.37 17.74 11.92
C ASP A 185 10.00 16.68 12.97
#